data_caa345a4c233fc0b27e2b756bbffb7cb
#
_entry.id   caa345a4c233fc0b27e2b756bbffb7cb
#
_cell.length_a   1.000
_cell.length_b   1.000
_cell.length_c   1.000
_cell.angle_alpha   90.00
_cell.angle_beta   90.00
_cell.angle_gamma   90.00
#
_symmetry.space_group_name_H-M   'P 1'
#
loop_
_entity.id
_entity.type
_entity.pdbx_description
1 polymer ?
#
loop_
_entity_poly.entity_id
_entity_poly.type
_entity_poly.pdbx_seq_one_letter_code
_entity_poly.pdbx_strand_id
1 'polypeptide(L)'
;MEISPLADEVPPDEVGALLSSYRRRQRFHQLKDGTLVKLSGANLSTLDRLASDLDLSERQLNSGLIELPGGRAFLLDGELPDDGSDVVKDASFTEYIDDLKIIDPKSYEVPDSLKHILRPYQVEGFQWLNTLCDKGFGGILADEMGLGKSVQLIALLLSRYQRNTGEMGDGSLGPSLIVCPASLVYNWGAEFTKF
;
A
#
# COMPACT_ATOMS: atom_id res chain seq x y z
N MET A 1 -12.97 -4.58 -1.49
CA MET A 1 -13.26 -5.00 -0.11
C MET A 1 -14.54 -4.32 0.31
N GLU A 2 -15.54 -5.08 0.67
CA GLU A 2 -16.81 -4.57 1.17
C GLU A 2 -16.70 -4.42 2.68
N ILE A 3 -16.84 -3.22 3.20
CA ILE A 3 -16.90 -2.96 4.64
C ILE A 3 -18.36 -2.72 4.96
N SER A 4 -19.00 -3.68 5.61
CA SER A 4 -20.30 -3.52 6.25
C SER A 4 -20.05 -3.21 7.73
N PRO A 5 -20.09 -1.96 8.14
CA PRO A 5 -19.47 -1.54 9.39
C PRO A 5 -20.24 -1.87 10.66
N LEU A 6 -21.51 -2.17 10.57
CA LEU A 6 -22.36 -2.49 11.72
C LEU A 6 -23.55 -3.27 11.19
N ALA A 7 -23.49 -4.59 11.30
CA ALA A 7 -24.54 -5.48 10.85
C ALA A 7 -25.93 -4.90 11.10
N ASP A 8 -26.72 -4.77 10.05
CA ASP A 8 -28.18 -4.52 9.99
C ASP A 8 -28.76 -3.30 10.74
N GLU A 9 -28.00 -2.63 11.63
CA GLU A 9 -28.55 -1.56 12.49
C GLU A 9 -28.28 -0.13 11.97
N VAL A 10 -27.26 0.08 11.12
CA VAL A 10 -26.89 1.42 10.63
C VAL A 10 -26.80 1.43 9.11
N PRO A 11 -27.56 2.29 8.43
CA PRO A 11 -27.43 2.48 6.98
C PRO A 11 -26.01 2.93 6.58
N PRO A 12 -25.43 2.38 5.50
CA PRO A 12 -24.09 2.76 5.07
C PRO A 12 -23.90 4.27 4.90
N ASP A 13 -24.91 4.96 4.39
CA ASP A 13 -24.89 6.42 4.13
C ASP A 13 -24.93 7.28 5.41
N GLU A 14 -25.02 6.68 6.59
CA GLU A 14 -24.98 7.36 7.89
C GLU A 14 -23.75 7.03 8.74
N VAL A 15 -22.90 6.13 8.27
CA VAL A 15 -21.70 5.69 9.00
C VAL A 15 -20.74 6.84 9.29
N GLY A 16 -20.50 7.73 8.31
CA GLY A 16 -19.64 8.89 8.50
C GLY A 16 -20.17 9.87 9.57
N ALA A 17 -21.48 10.13 9.57
CA ALA A 17 -22.13 10.98 10.58
C ALA A 17 -22.08 10.34 11.98
N LEU A 18 -22.29 9.04 12.05
CA LEU A 18 -22.20 8.25 13.28
C LEU A 18 -20.77 8.31 13.88
N LEU A 19 -19.73 8.09 13.06
CA LEU A 19 -18.34 8.24 13.49
C LEU A 19 -18.01 9.67 13.94
N SER A 20 -18.53 10.67 13.25
CA SER A 20 -18.38 12.07 13.66
C SER A 20 -18.96 12.34 15.04
N SER A 21 -20.13 11.74 15.35
CA SER A 21 -20.75 11.81 16.69
C SER A 21 -19.95 11.06 17.75
N TYR A 22 -19.36 9.90 17.38
CA TYR A 22 -18.48 9.12 18.24
C TYR A 22 -17.19 9.93 18.59
N ARG A 23 -16.55 10.55 17.64
CA ARG A 23 -15.38 11.43 17.84
C ARG A 23 -15.67 12.63 18.74
N ARG A 24 -16.89 13.14 18.70
CA ARG A 24 -17.39 14.19 19.60
C ARG A 24 -17.77 13.69 20.99
N ARG A 25 -17.55 12.38 21.30
CA ARG A 25 -17.87 11.74 22.57
C ARG A 25 -19.36 11.84 22.96
N GLN A 26 -20.24 11.85 21.99
CA GLN A 26 -21.67 11.75 22.25
C GLN A 26 -22.02 10.34 22.75
N ARG A 27 -23.06 10.21 23.55
CA ARG A 27 -23.50 8.90 24.03
C ARG A 27 -24.43 8.17 23.06
N PHE A 28 -25.16 8.94 22.26
CA PHE A 28 -26.11 8.44 21.28
C PHE A 28 -25.99 9.23 19.99
N HIS A 29 -26.28 8.59 18.87
CA HIS A 29 -26.45 9.20 17.56
C HIS A 29 -27.88 8.93 17.09
N GLN A 30 -28.56 9.92 16.54
CA GLN A 30 -29.88 9.76 15.96
C GLN A 30 -29.76 9.60 14.45
N LEU A 31 -30.22 8.45 13.95
CA LEU A 31 -30.31 8.17 12.52
C LEU A 31 -31.42 9.02 11.87
N LYS A 32 -31.40 9.10 10.54
CA LYS A 32 -32.40 9.87 9.76
C LYS A 32 -33.83 9.34 9.95
N ASP A 33 -33.99 8.05 10.24
CA ASP A 33 -35.29 7.45 10.55
C ASP A 33 -35.79 7.72 11.97
N GLY A 34 -34.98 8.40 12.79
CA GLY A 34 -35.28 8.73 14.17
C GLY A 34 -34.76 7.73 15.21
N THR A 35 -34.21 6.60 14.77
CA THR A 35 -33.63 5.57 15.66
C THR A 35 -32.42 6.13 16.41
N LEU A 36 -32.33 5.83 17.71
CA LEU A 36 -31.20 6.20 18.56
C LEU A 36 -30.23 5.04 18.69
N VAL A 37 -29.01 5.23 18.14
CA VAL A 37 -27.92 4.28 18.25
C VAL A 37 -27.00 4.66 19.40
N LYS A 38 -26.70 3.72 20.29
CA LYS A 38 -25.77 3.93 21.41
C LYS A 38 -24.32 3.83 20.91
N LEU A 39 -23.57 4.91 21.09
CA LEU A 39 -22.17 4.98 20.66
C LEU A 39 -21.22 4.38 21.70
N SER A 40 -21.40 3.10 22.02
CA SER A 40 -20.53 2.38 22.94
C SER A 40 -20.29 0.96 22.41
N GLY A 41 -19.04 0.63 22.10
CA GLY A 41 -18.67 -0.71 21.65
C GLY A 41 -17.27 -0.76 21.06
N ALA A 42 -16.66 -1.94 21.08
CA ALA A 42 -15.36 -2.19 20.52
C ALA A 42 -15.33 -1.94 18.99
N ASN A 43 -16.45 -2.22 18.31
CA ASN A 43 -16.56 -2.11 16.85
C ASN A 43 -16.43 -0.65 16.37
N LEU A 44 -16.98 0.32 17.09
CA LEU A 44 -16.84 1.74 16.72
C LEU A 44 -15.42 2.26 16.91
N SER A 45 -14.70 1.80 17.93
CA SER A 45 -13.31 2.18 18.14
C SER A 45 -12.39 1.60 17.07
N THR A 46 -12.65 0.36 16.66
CA THR A 46 -11.91 -0.29 15.55
C THR A 46 -12.19 0.41 14.23
N LEU A 47 -13.45 0.72 13.94
CA LEU A 47 -13.83 1.43 12.73
C LEU A 47 -13.25 2.86 12.69
N ASP A 48 -13.24 3.57 13.83
CA ASP A 48 -12.66 4.91 13.92
C ASP A 48 -11.14 4.89 13.69
N ARG A 49 -10.46 3.88 14.25
CA ARG A 49 -9.02 3.67 14.03
C ARG A 49 -8.74 3.35 12.58
N LEU A 50 -9.44 2.39 11.98
CA LEU A 50 -9.31 2.06 10.56
C LEU A 50 -9.58 3.26 9.65
N ALA A 51 -10.63 4.03 9.93
CA ALA A 51 -10.95 5.22 9.17
C ALA A 51 -9.84 6.27 9.24
N SER A 52 -9.19 6.40 10.40
CA SER A 52 -8.06 7.32 10.60
C SER A 52 -6.79 6.82 9.92
N ASP A 53 -6.42 5.54 10.10
CA ASP A 53 -5.17 4.96 9.60
C ASP A 53 -5.18 4.81 8.06
N LEU A 54 -6.36 4.62 7.49
CA LEU A 54 -6.57 4.56 6.05
C LEU A 54 -6.89 5.92 5.42
N ASP A 55 -6.97 6.99 6.22
CA ASP A 55 -7.34 8.34 5.79
C ASP A 55 -8.65 8.35 4.97
N LEU A 56 -9.68 7.67 5.50
CA LEU A 56 -10.96 7.54 4.83
C LEU A 56 -11.79 8.80 4.99
N SER A 57 -12.21 9.35 3.87
CA SER A 57 -13.18 10.45 3.84
C SER A 57 -14.57 9.98 4.25
N GLU A 58 -15.39 10.90 4.76
CA GLU A 58 -16.79 10.65 5.09
C GLU A 58 -17.58 10.08 3.88
N ARG A 59 -17.26 10.55 2.68
CA ARG A 59 -17.87 10.07 1.44
C ARG A 59 -17.55 8.58 1.17
N GLN A 60 -16.32 8.17 1.42
CA GLN A 60 -15.91 6.75 1.28
C GLN A 60 -16.56 5.88 2.33
N LEU A 61 -16.63 6.34 3.59
CA LEU A 61 -17.33 5.62 4.66
C LEU A 61 -18.81 5.41 4.35
N ASN A 62 -19.44 6.41 3.74
CA ASN A 62 -20.87 6.37 3.39
C ASN A 62 -21.16 5.59 2.10
N SER A 63 -20.15 5.17 1.34
CA SER A 63 -20.37 4.41 0.10
C SER A 63 -20.68 2.93 0.35
N GLY A 64 -20.38 2.40 1.53
CA GLY A 64 -20.51 0.99 1.87
C GLY A 64 -19.48 0.07 1.20
N LEU A 65 -18.80 0.55 0.15
CA LEU A 65 -17.71 -0.14 -0.55
C LEU A 65 -16.51 0.80 -0.66
N ILE A 66 -15.36 0.35 -0.18
CA ILE A 66 -14.13 1.13 -0.22
C ILE A 66 -13.07 0.36 -1.00
N GLU A 67 -12.60 0.94 -2.10
CA GLU A 67 -11.46 0.42 -2.84
C GLU A 67 -10.17 1.00 -2.24
N LEU A 68 -9.25 0.11 -1.90
CA LEU A 68 -7.96 0.46 -1.32
C LEU A 68 -6.81 -0.06 -2.19
N PRO A 69 -5.71 0.69 -2.29
CA PRO A 69 -4.49 0.18 -2.91
C PRO A 69 -4.02 -1.11 -2.22
N GLY A 70 -3.54 -2.08 -3.00
CA GLY A 70 -3.11 -3.38 -2.49
C GLY A 70 -2.06 -3.30 -1.37
N GLY A 71 -1.18 -2.29 -1.42
CA GLY A 71 -0.19 -2.06 -0.36
C GLY A 71 -0.77 -1.76 1.03
N ARG A 72 -2.06 -1.42 1.13
CA ARG A 72 -2.74 -1.23 2.43
C ARG A 72 -3.30 -2.52 3.03
N ALA A 73 -3.22 -3.63 2.32
CA ALA A 73 -3.75 -4.91 2.78
C ALA A 73 -3.08 -5.40 4.07
N PHE A 74 -1.76 -5.21 4.22
CA PHE A 74 -1.05 -5.56 5.47
C PHE A 74 -1.53 -4.76 6.68
N LEU A 75 -1.80 -3.48 6.50
CA LEU A 75 -2.34 -2.66 7.58
C LEU A 75 -3.73 -3.16 7.98
N LEU A 76 -4.56 -3.50 7.00
CA LEU A 76 -5.86 -4.10 7.26
C LEU A 76 -5.74 -5.45 7.97
N ASP A 77 -4.85 -6.33 7.51
CA ASP A 77 -4.66 -7.65 8.12
C ASP A 77 -4.26 -7.54 9.60
N GLY A 78 -3.36 -6.59 9.91
CA GLY A 78 -2.91 -6.34 11.27
C GLY A 78 -3.93 -5.66 12.20
N GLU A 79 -4.86 -4.87 11.64
CA GLU A 79 -5.85 -4.13 12.42
C GLU A 79 -7.18 -4.89 12.60
N LEU A 80 -7.46 -5.83 11.69
CA LEU A 80 -8.67 -6.63 11.76
C LEU A 80 -8.48 -7.80 12.73
N PRO A 81 -9.33 -7.95 13.75
CA PRO A 81 -9.20 -9.03 14.72
C PRO A 81 -9.42 -10.41 14.07
N ASP A 82 -8.63 -11.38 14.53
CA ASP A 82 -8.74 -12.79 14.10
C ASP A 82 -9.70 -13.60 14.99
N ASP A 83 -10.38 -12.96 15.94
CA ASP A 83 -11.14 -13.63 17.02
C ASP A 83 -12.59 -13.98 16.69
N GLY A 84 -12.96 -13.94 15.40
CA GLY A 84 -14.32 -14.26 14.97
C GLY A 84 -15.35 -13.18 15.29
N SER A 85 -14.90 -11.95 15.60
CA SER A 85 -15.74 -10.76 15.59
C SER A 85 -16.32 -10.52 14.19
N ASP A 86 -17.29 -9.62 14.07
CA ASP A 86 -18.10 -9.33 12.87
C ASP A 86 -17.33 -8.99 11.57
N VAL A 87 -16.03 -9.30 11.52
CA VAL A 87 -15.17 -9.10 10.36
C VAL A 87 -14.87 -10.43 9.68
N VAL A 88 -15.32 -10.57 8.44
CA VAL A 88 -15.03 -11.74 7.62
C VAL A 88 -13.94 -11.41 6.62
N LYS A 89 -12.75 -12.03 6.78
CA LYS A 89 -11.69 -12.03 5.75
C LYS A 89 -12.06 -13.13 4.75
N ASP A 90 -12.32 -12.78 3.53
CA ASP A 90 -12.60 -13.78 2.49
C ASP A 90 -11.33 -14.57 2.11
N ALA A 91 -11.53 -15.70 1.42
CA ALA A 91 -10.41 -16.55 1.01
C ALA A 91 -9.44 -15.83 0.07
N SER A 92 -9.94 -14.95 -0.80
CA SER A 92 -9.12 -14.22 -1.77
C SER A 92 -8.25 -13.15 -1.07
N PHE A 93 -8.75 -12.51 -0.01
CA PHE A 93 -7.95 -11.61 0.80
C PHE A 93 -6.84 -12.35 1.55
N THR A 94 -7.17 -13.51 2.14
CA THR A 94 -6.18 -14.32 2.87
C THR A 94 -5.08 -14.83 1.93
N GLU A 95 -5.45 -15.34 0.75
CA GLU A 95 -4.51 -15.78 -0.28
C GLU A 95 -3.63 -14.61 -0.75
N TYR A 96 -4.21 -13.43 -0.96
CA TYR A 96 -3.46 -12.23 -1.33
C TYR A 96 -2.44 -11.83 -0.25
N ILE A 97 -2.81 -11.85 1.04
CA ILE A 97 -1.90 -11.56 2.15
C ILE A 97 -0.78 -12.59 2.24
N ASP A 98 -1.10 -13.86 2.09
CA ASP A 98 -0.09 -14.93 2.13
C ASP A 98 0.87 -14.82 0.94
N ASP A 99 0.37 -14.51 -0.25
CA ASP A 99 1.20 -14.25 -1.44
C ASP A 99 2.11 -13.03 -1.24
N LEU A 100 1.62 -11.99 -0.57
CA LEU A 100 2.43 -10.82 -0.21
C LEU A 100 3.57 -11.16 0.78
N LYS A 101 3.39 -12.15 1.66
CA LYS A 101 4.40 -12.61 2.61
C LYS A 101 5.51 -13.43 1.94
N ILE A 102 5.21 -14.04 0.78
CA ILE A 102 6.19 -14.79 -0.01
C ILE A 102 7.04 -13.81 -0.81
N ILE A 103 8.25 -13.55 -0.32
CA ILE A 103 9.25 -12.76 -1.02
C ILE A 103 10.35 -13.70 -1.49
N ASP A 104 10.44 -13.97 -2.80
CA ASP A 104 11.62 -14.62 -3.38
C ASP A 104 12.47 -13.58 -4.13
N PRO A 105 13.44 -12.95 -3.46
CA PRO A 105 14.29 -11.93 -4.09
C PRO A 105 15.09 -12.50 -5.27
N LYS A 106 15.38 -13.80 -5.28
CA LYS A 106 16.19 -14.45 -6.29
C LYS A 106 15.51 -14.57 -7.66
N SER A 107 14.20 -14.32 -7.72
CA SER A 107 13.45 -14.34 -8.99
C SER A 107 13.80 -13.17 -9.94
N TYR A 108 14.51 -12.15 -9.45
CA TYR A 108 14.87 -10.98 -10.24
C TYR A 108 16.34 -11.02 -10.67
N GLU A 109 16.56 -11.12 -11.97
CA GLU A 109 17.90 -11.04 -12.55
C GLU A 109 18.33 -9.59 -12.76
N VAL A 110 19.59 -9.31 -12.40
CA VAL A 110 20.21 -8.01 -12.67
C VAL A 110 20.36 -7.83 -14.17
N PRO A 111 20.02 -6.66 -14.74
CA PRO A 111 20.28 -6.37 -16.15
C PRO A 111 21.73 -6.66 -16.56
N ASP A 112 21.93 -7.25 -17.74
CA ASP A 112 23.24 -7.74 -18.20
C ASP A 112 24.31 -6.65 -18.15
N SER A 113 23.96 -5.41 -18.50
CA SER A 113 24.89 -4.26 -18.45
C SER A 113 25.40 -3.94 -17.04
N LEU A 114 24.66 -4.35 -16.00
CA LEU A 114 24.96 -4.03 -14.60
C LEU A 114 25.44 -5.23 -13.78
N LYS A 115 25.42 -6.46 -14.33
CA LYS A 115 25.82 -7.69 -13.61
C LYS A 115 27.24 -7.61 -13.04
N HIS A 116 28.17 -6.93 -13.71
CA HIS A 116 29.55 -6.79 -13.28
C HIS A 116 29.83 -5.51 -12.48
N ILE A 117 28.82 -4.65 -12.32
CA ILE A 117 28.94 -3.36 -11.66
C ILE A 117 28.40 -3.44 -10.24
N LEU A 118 27.26 -4.13 -10.05
CA LEU A 118 26.62 -4.23 -8.75
C LEU A 118 27.41 -5.14 -7.81
N ARG A 119 27.63 -4.67 -6.59
CA ARG A 119 28.16 -5.47 -5.48
C ARG A 119 27.08 -6.38 -4.91
N PRO A 120 27.42 -7.49 -4.22
CA PRO A 120 26.44 -8.44 -3.70
C PRO A 120 25.29 -7.80 -2.92
N TYR A 121 25.57 -6.90 -1.98
CA TYR A 121 24.53 -6.19 -1.21
C TYR A 121 23.65 -5.28 -2.07
N GLN A 122 24.20 -4.73 -3.16
CA GLN A 122 23.40 -3.92 -4.11
C GLN A 122 22.48 -4.79 -4.95
N VAL A 123 22.88 -6.04 -5.23
CA VAL A 123 22.01 -7.03 -5.87
C VAL A 123 20.83 -7.38 -4.95
N GLU A 124 21.10 -7.59 -3.67
CA GLU A 124 20.04 -7.84 -2.67
C GLU A 124 19.07 -6.65 -2.58
N GLY A 125 19.59 -5.42 -2.52
CA GLY A 125 18.76 -4.22 -2.51
C GLY A 125 17.93 -4.06 -3.79
N PHE A 126 18.52 -4.34 -4.95
CA PHE A 126 17.83 -4.35 -6.25
C PHE A 126 16.68 -5.38 -6.26
N GLN A 127 16.92 -6.60 -5.80
CA GLN A 127 15.93 -7.66 -5.74
C GLN A 127 14.78 -7.31 -4.77
N TRP A 128 15.12 -6.76 -3.60
CA TRP A 128 14.15 -6.26 -2.64
C TRP A 128 13.28 -5.15 -3.23
N LEU A 129 13.86 -4.16 -3.90
CA LEU A 129 13.13 -3.09 -4.55
C LEU A 129 12.18 -3.60 -5.64
N ASN A 130 12.61 -4.58 -6.47
CA ASN A 130 11.73 -5.20 -7.46
C ASN A 130 10.55 -5.90 -6.79
N THR A 131 10.79 -6.66 -5.73
CA THR A 131 9.74 -7.34 -4.98
C THR A 131 8.71 -6.35 -4.45
N LEU A 132 9.14 -5.26 -3.83
CA LEU A 132 8.23 -4.22 -3.34
C LEU A 132 7.39 -3.63 -4.47
N CYS A 133 8.02 -3.28 -5.59
CA CYS A 133 7.31 -2.72 -6.73
C CYS A 133 6.27 -3.69 -7.32
N ASP A 134 6.61 -4.97 -7.48
CA ASP A 134 5.70 -5.96 -8.08
C ASP A 134 4.54 -6.31 -7.13
N LYS A 135 4.74 -6.17 -5.83
CA LYS A 135 3.68 -6.28 -4.82
C LYS A 135 2.91 -4.98 -4.57
N GLY A 136 3.20 -3.90 -5.32
CA GLY A 136 2.52 -2.61 -5.20
C GLY A 136 2.90 -1.80 -3.95
N PHE A 137 4.06 -2.11 -3.34
CA PHE A 137 4.58 -1.36 -2.21
C PHE A 137 5.59 -0.30 -2.63
N GLY A 138 5.68 0.77 -1.84
CA GLY A 138 6.83 1.64 -1.80
C GLY A 138 7.88 1.12 -0.81
N GLY A 139 9.10 1.71 -0.85
CA GLY A 139 10.15 1.35 0.09
C GLY A 139 11.12 2.50 0.35
N ILE A 140 11.87 2.39 1.43
CA ILE A 140 12.93 3.33 1.80
C ILE A 140 14.26 2.56 1.79
N LEU A 141 15.14 2.88 0.83
CA LEU A 141 16.49 2.34 0.80
C LEU A 141 17.38 3.19 1.72
N ALA A 142 17.54 2.74 2.97
CA ALA A 142 18.19 3.47 4.05
C ALA A 142 19.68 3.15 4.21
N ASP A 143 20.36 2.75 3.15
CA ASP A 143 21.80 2.50 3.15
C ASP A 143 22.58 3.78 3.50
N GLU A 144 23.79 3.65 4.03
CA GLU A 144 24.69 4.78 4.29
C GLU A 144 25.05 5.53 3.01
N MET A 145 25.50 6.78 3.17
CA MET A 145 25.98 7.58 2.03
C MET A 145 27.19 6.92 1.37
N GLY A 146 27.23 6.95 0.02
CA GLY A 146 28.33 6.38 -0.76
C GLY A 146 28.18 4.89 -1.11
N LEU A 147 27.17 4.19 -0.58
CA LEU A 147 26.94 2.77 -0.88
C LEU A 147 26.21 2.50 -2.22
N GLY A 148 26.05 3.54 -3.04
CA GLY A 148 25.53 3.37 -4.40
C GLY A 148 24.03 3.10 -4.46
N LYS A 149 23.23 3.84 -3.67
CA LYS A 149 21.76 3.77 -3.76
C LYS A 149 21.21 4.09 -5.14
N SER A 150 21.83 5.08 -5.81
CA SER A 150 21.41 5.50 -7.15
C SER A 150 21.55 4.38 -8.18
N VAL A 151 22.65 3.63 -8.17
CA VAL A 151 22.84 2.52 -9.12
C VAL A 151 21.87 1.37 -8.87
N GLN A 152 21.46 1.11 -7.62
CA GLN A 152 20.41 0.14 -7.29
C GLN A 152 19.06 0.57 -7.87
N LEU A 153 18.72 1.87 -7.76
CA LEU A 153 17.50 2.42 -8.35
C LEU A 153 17.54 2.42 -9.88
N ILE A 154 18.68 2.76 -10.49
CA ILE A 154 18.87 2.69 -11.94
C ILE A 154 18.69 1.24 -12.43
N ALA A 155 19.26 0.26 -11.72
CA ALA A 155 19.10 -1.14 -12.03
C ALA A 155 17.62 -1.58 -11.97
N LEU A 156 16.87 -1.12 -10.96
CA LEU A 156 15.44 -1.35 -10.87
C LEU A 156 14.68 -0.79 -12.09
N LEU A 157 14.91 0.48 -12.41
CA LEU A 157 14.25 1.16 -13.52
C LEU A 157 14.54 0.48 -14.86
N LEU A 158 15.83 0.11 -15.09
CA LEU A 158 16.25 -0.61 -16.29
C LEU A 158 15.62 -2.00 -16.39
N SER A 159 15.62 -2.77 -15.30
CA SER A 159 14.98 -4.08 -15.24
C SER A 159 13.50 -4.00 -15.58
N ARG A 160 12.79 -3.04 -14.99
CA ARG A 160 11.37 -2.83 -15.27
C ARG A 160 11.12 -2.40 -16.71
N TYR A 161 11.95 -1.51 -17.24
CA TYR A 161 11.87 -1.10 -18.65
C TYR A 161 12.06 -2.30 -19.58
N GLN A 162 13.08 -3.13 -19.35
CA GLN A 162 13.37 -4.31 -20.19
C GLN A 162 12.24 -5.35 -20.13
N ARG A 163 11.66 -5.59 -18.93
CA ARG A 163 10.52 -6.51 -18.79
C ARG A 163 9.29 -6.04 -19.56
N ASN A 164 9.01 -4.74 -19.56
CA ASN A 164 7.81 -4.21 -20.21
C ASN A 164 7.98 -3.94 -21.72
N THR A 165 9.22 -3.80 -22.20
CA THR A 165 9.50 -3.62 -23.63
C THR A 165 9.95 -4.90 -24.33
N GLY A 166 10.17 -6.00 -23.58
CA GLY A 166 10.49 -7.31 -24.12
C GLY A 166 9.29 -7.98 -24.84
N GLU A 167 9.52 -9.15 -25.45
CA GLU A 167 8.52 -9.89 -26.25
C GLU A 167 7.22 -10.20 -25.48
N MET A 168 7.23 -10.21 -24.15
CA MET A 168 6.05 -10.42 -23.28
C MET A 168 5.56 -9.13 -22.60
N GLY A 169 6.16 -7.99 -22.89
CA GLY A 169 5.78 -6.71 -22.29
C GLY A 169 4.52 -6.14 -22.94
N ASP A 170 3.63 -5.59 -22.11
CA ASP A 170 2.42 -4.91 -22.59
C ASP A 170 2.65 -3.46 -23.05
N GLY A 171 3.90 -2.97 -22.98
CA GLY A 171 4.26 -1.59 -23.33
C GLY A 171 3.70 -0.52 -22.39
N SER A 172 3.14 -0.90 -21.25
CA SER A 172 2.37 -0.01 -20.37
C SER A 172 3.20 0.84 -19.40
N LEU A 173 4.54 0.79 -19.46
CA LEU A 173 5.38 1.62 -18.58
C LEU A 173 5.22 3.10 -18.89
N GLY A 174 4.57 3.78 -17.97
CA GLY A 174 4.60 5.24 -17.94
C GLY A 174 5.99 5.81 -17.61
N PRO A 175 6.19 7.12 -17.75
CA PRO A 175 7.44 7.78 -17.41
C PRO A 175 7.72 7.66 -15.91
N SER A 176 8.99 7.46 -15.54
CA SER A 176 9.44 7.51 -14.15
C SER A 176 9.80 8.94 -13.75
N LEU A 177 9.38 9.37 -12.56
CA LEU A 177 9.68 10.68 -12.01
C LEU A 177 10.66 10.54 -10.83
N ILE A 178 11.80 11.23 -10.92
CA ILE A 178 12.76 11.35 -9.83
C ILE A 178 12.71 12.76 -9.27
N VAL A 179 12.39 12.88 -7.98
CA VAL A 179 12.40 14.16 -7.26
C VAL A 179 13.69 14.23 -6.42
N CYS A 180 14.50 15.25 -6.65
CA CYS A 180 15.75 15.45 -5.94
C CYS A 180 16.05 16.94 -5.76
N PRO A 181 16.99 17.34 -4.86
CA PRO A 181 17.49 18.70 -4.79
C PRO A 181 18.06 19.16 -6.14
N ALA A 182 17.86 20.43 -6.50
CA ALA A 182 18.30 20.99 -7.78
C ALA A 182 19.79 20.75 -8.10
N SER A 183 20.64 20.77 -7.07
CA SER A 183 22.07 20.50 -7.19
C SER A 183 22.41 19.07 -7.64
N LEU A 184 21.49 18.12 -7.50
CA LEU A 184 21.71 16.71 -7.85
C LEU A 184 21.13 16.31 -9.22
N VAL A 185 20.39 17.20 -9.88
CA VAL A 185 19.77 16.89 -11.18
C VAL A 185 20.82 16.47 -12.23
N TYR A 186 21.91 17.22 -12.33
CA TYR A 186 22.99 16.88 -13.26
C TYR A 186 23.72 15.59 -12.90
N ASN A 187 23.87 15.31 -11.59
CA ASN A 187 24.44 14.05 -11.12
C ASN A 187 23.60 12.85 -11.53
N TRP A 188 22.26 12.95 -11.39
CA TRP A 188 21.35 11.92 -11.87
C TRP A 188 21.46 11.70 -13.37
N GLY A 189 21.49 12.78 -14.17
CA GLY A 189 21.70 12.68 -15.61
C GLY A 189 23.02 11.99 -15.99
N ALA A 190 24.09 12.32 -15.29
CA ALA A 190 25.40 11.68 -15.50
C ALA A 190 25.39 10.19 -15.10
N GLU A 191 24.72 9.82 -14.00
CA GLU A 191 24.60 8.43 -13.58
C GLU A 191 23.75 7.59 -14.55
N PHE A 192 22.66 8.13 -15.06
CA PHE A 192 21.88 7.47 -16.12
C PHE A 192 22.63 7.28 -17.43
N THR A 193 23.57 8.18 -17.76
CA THR A 193 24.42 8.04 -18.94
C THR A 193 25.52 7.00 -18.73
N LYS A 194 25.98 6.85 -17.49
CA LYS A 194 27.06 5.95 -17.11
C LYS A 194 26.60 4.49 -17.00
N PHE A 195 25.40 4.27 -16.55
CA PHE A 195 24.82 2.95 -16.24
C PHE A 195 23.65 2.61 -17.16
#